data_7d5f0045dff98ac497faf010af3d1b10
#
_entry.id   7d5f0045dff98ac497faf010af3d1b10
#
_cell.length_a   1.000
_cell.length_b   1.000
_cell.length_c   1.000
_cell.angle_alpha   90.00
_cell.angle_beta   90.00
_cell.angle_gamma   90.00
#
_symmetry.space_group_name_H-M   'P 1'
#
loop_
_entity.id
_entity.type
_entity.pdbx_description
1 polymer ?
#
loop_
_entity_poly.entity_id
_entity_poly.type
_entity_poly.pdbx_seq_one_letter_code
_entity_poly.pdbx_strand_id
1 'polypeptide(L)'
;MDKENCILTQEVENTGHPSVFRMEIPNAKLWDCDHPNLYTLRATFGEDVVEETFGIRLLEWNPEKGLTINGKREILRGACVHHDNGVLGACTYPEAEERRVRILKENGYNAIRSSHYPCSKDMLDACDRQGMLMMDEYVDVWYIHKTKYDYAGYLNEWWQQDLKDMVEKDYNHPCVIMYSTGNEVAETAQQKRNRTDRQNDFLSS
;
A
#
# COMPACT_ATOMS: atom_id res chain seq x y z
N MET A 1 -14.47 24.53 -6.45
CA MET A 1 -13.60 24.34 -5.27
C MET A 1 -13.57 25.66 -4.52
N ASP A 2 -13.95 25.65 -3.27
CA ASP A 2 -13.86 26.85 -2.42
C ASP A 2 -12.40 27.24 -2.23
N LYS A 3 -12.05 28.46 -2.65
CA LYS A 3 -10.70 29.00 -2.44
C LYS A 3 -10.31 29.08 -0.96
N GLU A 4 -11.30 28.97 -0.06
CA GLU A 4 -11.10 29.03 1.40
C GLU A 4 -10.28 27.88 1.98
N ASN A 5 -10.21 26.73 1.29
CA ASN A 5 -9.46 25.55 1.74
C ASN A 5 -8.13 25.33 1.01
N CYS A 6 -7.77 26.19 0.05
CA CYS A 6 -6.50 26.08 -0.66
C CYS A 6 -5.38 26.64 0.21
N ILE A 7 -4.44 25.78 0.61
CA ILE A 7 -3.32 26.16 1.49
C ILE A 7 -2.07 26.61 0.73
N LEU A 8 -1.93 26.16 -0.52
CA LEU A 8 -0.78 26.48 -1.36
C LEU A 8 -1.15 26.36 -2.84
N THR A 9 -0.64 27.28 -3.66
CA THR A 9 -0.75 27.21 -5.13
C THR A 9 0.61 27.51 -5.73
N GLN A 10 1.00 26.75 -6.73
CA GLN A 10 2.22 26.97 -7.50
C GLN A 10 1.89 26.84 -9.00
N GLU A 11 2.38 27.79 -9.79
CA GLU A 11 2.36 27.72 -11.23
C GLU A 11 3.64 27.06 -11.72
N VAL A 12 3.52 26.14 -12.67
CA VAL A 12 4.64 25.40 -13.25
C VAL A 12 4.59 25.57 -14.77
N GLU A 13 5.72 25.92 -15.35
CA GLU A 13 5.85 26.05 -16.80
C GLU A 13 5.77 24.66 -17.47
N ASN A 14 4.91 24.55 -18.48
CA ASN A 14 4.84 23.35 -19.30
C ASN A 14 5.99 23.35 -20.32
N THR A 15 6.96 22.49 -20.12
CA THR A 15 8.12 22.32 -21.01
C THR A 15 7.91 21.24 -22.08
N GLY A 16 6.72 20.62 -22.14
CA GLY A 16 6.45 19.46 -23.00
C GLY A 16 7.07 18.15 -22.55
N HIS A 17 7.71 18.15 -21.37
CA HIS A 17 8.33 16.96 -20.76
C HIS A 17 7.81 16.77 -19.32
N PRO A 18 7.87 15.53 -18.79
CA PRO A 18 7.58 15.29 -17.38
C PRO A 18 8.45 16.19 -16.48
N SER A 19 7.82 16.91 -15.58
CA SER A 19 8.48 17.83 -14.66
C SER A 19 8.28 17.40 -13.22
N VAL A 20 9.31 17.53 -12.40
CA VAL A 20 9.23 17.33 -10.95
C VAL A 20 9.35 18.70 -10.27
N PHE A 21 8.40 19.01 -9.43
CA PHE A 21 8.45 20.24 -8.62
C PHE A 21 8.26 19.89 -7.13
N ARG A 22 8.71 20.78 -6.28
CA ARG A 22 8.61 20.62 -4.82
C ARG A 22 7.75 21.72 -4.26
N MET A 23 6.85 21.32 -3.36
CA MET A 23 5.99 22.23 -2.61
C MET A 23 6.26 22.02 -1.11
N GLU A 24 6.46 23.11 -0.36
CA GLU A 24 6.59 23.04 1.09
C GLU A 24 5.26 23.45 1.72
N ILE A 25 4.72 22.61 2.58
CA ILE A 25 3.48 22.87 3.31
C ILE A 25 3.87 23.27 4.74
N PRO A 26 3.85 24.57 5.08
CA PRO A 26 4.19 25.03 6.42
C PRO A 26 3.20 24.48 7.46
N ASN A 27 3.74 24.00 8.60
CA ASN A 27 2.93 23.44 9.69
C ASN A 27 1.95 22.34 9.25
N ALA A 28 2.40 21.47 8.34
CA ALA A 28 1.60 20.37 7.84
C ALA A 28 1.01 19.54 8.99
N LYS A 29 -0.27 19.24 8.92
CA LYS A 29 -0.91 18.23 9.79
C LYS A 29 -0.50 16.87 9.32
N LEU A 30 0.20 16.13 10.16
CA LEU A 30 0.70 14.81 9.82
C LEU A 30 -0.43 13.77 9.90
N TRP A 31 -0.30 12.74 9.06
CA TRP A 31 -1.18 11.58 9.07
C TRP A 31 -0.66 10.54 10.06
N ASP A 32 -1.52 10.03 10.92
CA ASP A 32 -1.28 8.85 11.77
C ASP A 32 -2.59 8.07 12.02
N CYS A 33 -2.52 6.97 12.78
CA CYS A 33 -3.68 6.15 13.07
C CYS A 33 -4.79 6.86 13.86
N ASP A 34 -4.44 7.85 14.67
CA ASP A 34 -5.37 8.61 15.52
C ASP A 34 -5.84 9.90 14.82
N HIS A 35 -5.00 10.44 13.93
CA HIS A 35 -5.23 11.69 13.21
C HIS A 35 -4.95 11.49 11.72
N PRO A 36 -5.86 10.85 10.97
CA PRO A 36 -5.67 10.53 9.55
C PRO A 36 -5.86 11.76 8.65
N ASN A 37 -5.00 12.77 8.84
CA ASN A 37 -5.05 14.01 8.07
C ASN A 37 -4.61 13.78 6.62
N LEU A 38 -5.47 14.13 5.68
CA LEU A 38 -5.23 13.99 4.26
C LEU A 38 -5.23 15.36 3.57
N TYR A 39 -4.48 15.44 2.49
CA TYR A 39 -4.42 16.58 1.57
C TYR A 39 -4.84 16.14 0.19
N THR A 40 -5.34 17.07 -0.60
CA THR A 40 -5.63 16.86 -2.01
C THR A 40 -4.71 17.73 -2.84
N LEU A 41 -3.91 17.12 -3.69
CA LEU A 41 -3.24 17.81 -4.79
C LEU A 41 -4.21 17.92 -5.95
N ARG A 42 -4.40 19.14 -6.45
CA ARG A 42 -5.15 19.37 -7.67
C ARG A 42 -4.23 19.97 -8.72
N ALA A 43 -4.04 19.24 -9.82
CA ALA A 43 -3.31 19.71 -10.98
C ALA A 43 -4.31 20.12 -12.09
N THR A 44 -4.07 21.29 -12.71
CA THR A 44 -4.91 21.78 -13.81
C THR A 44 -4.03 22.13 -15.01
N PHE A 45 -4.46 21.69 -16.18
CA PHE A 45 -3.81 22.03 -17.44
C PHE A 45 -4.88 22.30 -18.51
N GLY A 46 -5.10 23.57 -18.84
CA GLY A 46 -6.22 23.97 -19.67
C GLY A 46 -7.56 23.62 -19.01
N GLU A 47 -8.34 22.76 -19.64
CA GLU A 47 -9.61 22.24 -19.10
C GLU A 47 -9.45 20.94 -18.32
N ASP A 48 -8.29 20.28 -18.42
CA ASP A 48 -8.01 19.03 -17.71
C ASP A 48 -7.73 19.28 -16.22
N VAL A 49 -8.30 18.44 -15.39
CA VAL A 49 -8.15 18.48 -13.93
C VAL A 49 -7.90 17.08 -13.42
N VAL A 50 -6.82 16.91 -12.63
CA VAL A 50 -6.52 15.69 -11.90
C VAL A 50 -6.45 16.02 -10.42
N GLU A 51 -7.05 15.18 -9.60
CA GLU A 51 -6.97 15.27 -8.14
C GLU A 51 -6.38 13.98 -7.58
N GLU A 52 -5.44 14.13 -6.65
CA GLU A 52 -4.80 13.03 -5.94
C GLU A 52 -4.79 13.31 -4.45
N THR A 53 -5.21 12.33 -3.65
CA THR A 53 -5.21 12.42 -2.20
C THR A 53 -3.94 11.80 -1.64
N PHE A 54 -3.33 12.45 -0.65
CA PHE A 54 -2.14 11.96 0.00
C PHE A 54 -2.08 12.36 1.47
N GLY A 55 -1.25 11.68 2.25
CA GLY A 55 -0.96 12.04 3.64
C GLY A 55 0.53 12.29 3.84
N ILE A 56 0.85 13.19 4.78
CA ILE A 56 2.25 13.49 5.14
C ILE A 56 2.56 12.78 6.44
N ARG A 57 3.56 11.91 6.43
CA ARG A 57 4.02 11.18 7.61
C ARG A 57 5.52 10.91 7.58
N LEU A 58 6.10 10.69 8.76
CA LEU A 58 7.44 10.15 8.91
C LEU A 58 7.33 8.72 9.44
N LEU A 59 7.76 7.75 8.64
CA LEU A 59 7.77 6.34 8.98
C LEU A 59 9.22 5.90 9.23
N GLU A 60 9.47 5.32 10.40
CA GLU A 60 10.80 4.83 10.76
C GLU A 60 10.73 3.42 11.36
N TRP A 61 11.70 2.60 11.00
CA TRP A 61 11.91 1.27 11.57
C TRP A 61 13.23 1.23 12.31
N ASN A 62 13.19 0.91 13.58
CA ASN A 62 14.36 0.85 14.43
C ASN A 62 14.37 -0.45 15.24
N PRO A 63 15.50 -1.20 15.28
CA PRO A 63 15.58 -2.44 16.04
C PRO A 63 15.28 -2.31 17.54
N GLU A 64 15.56 -1.14 18.12
CA GLU A 64 15.34 -0.88 19.55
C GLU A 64 13.93 -0.35 19.84
N LYS A 65 13.43 0.53 18.97
CA LYS A 65 12.15 1.22 19.17
C LYS A 65 10.99 0.55 18.43
N GLY A 66 11.29 -0.29 17.43
CA GLY A 66 10.29 -0.87 16.52
C GLY A 66 9.83 0.14 15.47
N LEU A 67 8.57 0.02 15.06
CA LEU A 67 7.91 0.96 14.17
C LEU A 67 7.58 2.26 14.91
N THR A 68 7.92 3.38 14.30
CA THR A 68 7.44 4.70 14.73
C THR A 68 6.77 5.43 13.57
N ILE A 69 5.69 6.14 13.88
CA ILE A 69 4.99 7.04 12.96
C ILE A 69 5.04 8.42 13.59
N ASN A 70 5.61 9.39 12.88
CA ASN A 70 5.80 10.76 13.37
C ASN A 70 6.54 10.82 14.74
N GLY A 71 7.51 9.90 14.93
CA GLY A 71 8.28 9.80 16.17
C GLY A 71 7.57 9.08 17.34
N LYS A 72 6.29 8.72 17.19
CA LYS A 72 5.52 7.94 18.18
C LYS A 72 5.60 6.45 17.84
N ARG A 73 5.94 5.63 18.84
CA ARG A 73 5.96 4.17 18.67
C ARG A 73 4.55 3.65 18.36
N GLU A 74 4.45 2.81 17.34
CA GLU A 74 3.20 2.17 16.96
C GLU A 74 3.30 0.65 17.09
N ILE A 75 2.32 0.04 17.76
CA ILE A 75 2.21 -1.42 17.92
C ILE A 75 1.11 -1.91 16.99
N LEU A 76 1.46 -2.78 16.05
CA LEU A 76 0.50 -3.32 15.09
C LEU A 76 -0.44 -4.32 15.77
N ARG A 77 -1.72 -4.03 15.75
CA ARG A 77 -2.82 -4.93 16.09
C ARG A 77 -3.57 -5.20 14.80
N GLY A 78 -3.09 -6.21 14.06
CA GLY A 78 -3.51 -6.46 12.70
C GLY A 78 -4.26 -7.77 12.52
N ALA A 79 -4.94 -7.87 11.39
CA ALA A 79 -5.58 -9.08 10.89
C ALA A 79 -5.34 -9.23 9.38
N CYS A 80 -5.34 -10.48 8.92
CA CYS A 80 -5.42 -10.79 7.50
C CYS A 80 -6.84 -10.55 7.00
N VAL A 81 -6.97 -9.87 5.88
CA VAL A 81 -8.26 -9.57 5.26
C VAL A 81 -8.23 -10.04 3.82
N HIS A 82 -9.05 -11.05 3.52
CA HIS A 82 -9.17 -11.60 2.18
C HIS A 82 -10.10 -10.76 1.30
N HIS A 83 -10.00 -10.95 -0.02
CA HIS A 83 -10.90 -10.35 -1.01
C HIS A 83 -12.27 -11.06 -0.96
N ASP A 84 -12.96 -10.88 0.15
CA ASP A 84 -14.26 -11.49 0.43
C ASP A 84 -15.16 -10.48 1.17
N ASN A 85 -16.15 -9.99 0.46
CA ASN A 85 -17.16 -9.07 0.95
C ASN A 85 -18.53 -9.78 1.18
N GLY A 86 -18.50 -11.03 1.62
CA GLY A 86 -19.70 -11.83 1.90
C GLY A 86 -20.53 -12.03 0.63
N VAL A 87 -21.76 -11.56 0.62
CA VAL A 87 -22.68 -11.72 -0.55
C VAL A 87 -22.18 -11.03 -1.82
N LEU A 88 -21.23 -10.10 -1.72
CA LEU A 88 -20.63 -9.40 -2.85
C LEU A 88 -19.46 -10.19 -3.47
N GLY A 89 -19.04 -11.28 -2.82
CA GLY A 89 -17.87 -12.05 -3.24
C GLY A 89 -16.60 -11.20 -3.19
N ALA A 90 -15.78 -11.27 -4.24
CA ALA A 90 -14.54 -10.51 -4.37
C ALA A 90 -14.72 -9.10 -4.95
N CYS A 91 -15.96 -8.64 -5.14
CA CYS A 91 -16.21 -7.28 -5.62
C CYS A 91 -15.80 -6.24 -4.59
N THR A 92 -15.12 -5.20 -5.05
CA THR A 92 -14.70 -4.06 -4.24
C THR A 92 -15.55 -2.85 -4.61
N TYR A 93 -16.33 -2.38 -3.64
CA TYR A 93 -17.09 -1.14 -3.73
C TYR A 93 -16.65 -0.22 -2.61
N PRO A 94 -16.50 1.10 -2.85
CA PRO A 94 -16.02 2.05 -1.85
C PRO A 94 -16.71 1.92 -0.49
N GLU A 95 -18.03 1.80 -0.49
CA GLU A 95 -18.84 1.71 0.73
C GLU A 95 -18.64 0.37 1.47
N ALA A 96 -18.40 -0.71 0.73
CA ALA A 96 -18.15 -2.02 1.31
C ALA A 96 -16.78 -2.06 2.00
N GLU A 97 -15.75 -1.52 1.35
CA GLU A 97 -14.41 -1.42 1.91
C GLU A 97 -14.37 -0.44 3.11
N GLU A 98 -15.04 0.70 3.00
CA GLU A 98 -15.19 1.65 4.11
C GLU A 98 -15.84 0.99 5.33
N ARG A 99 -16.88 0.18 5.12
CA ARG A 99 -17.53 -0.59 6.19
C ARG A 99 -16.59 -1.60 6.82
N ARG A 100 -15.79 -2.34 6.03
CA ARG A 100 -14.85 -3.36 6.54
C ARG A 100 -13.80 -2.72 7.43
N VAL A 101 -13.17 -1.65 6.95
CA VAL A 101 -12.13 -0.92 7.70
C VAL A 101 -12.73 -0.34 8.99
N ARG A 102 -13.92 0.26 8.91
CA ARG A 102 -14.61 0.81 10.09
C ARG A 102 -14.87 -0.24 11.16
N ILE A 103 -15.39 -1.41 10.79
CA ILE A 103 -15.63 -2.50 11.73
C ILE A 103 -14.34 -2.94 12.42
N LEU A 104 -13.24 -3.08 11.68
CA LEU A 104 -11.96 -3.44 12.25
C LEU A 104 -11.47 -2.36 13.22
N LYS A 105 -11.54 -1.10 12.82
CA LYS A 105 -11.15 0.04 13.67
C LYS A 105 -11.94 0.11 14.97
N GLU A 106 -13.27 -0.02 14.90
CA GLU A 106 -14.17 -0.04 16.06
C GLU A 106 -13.85 -1.20 17.04
N ASN A 107 -13.26 -2.29 16.53
CA ASN A 107 -12.84 -3.44 17.34
C ASN A 107 -11.36 -3.38 17.78
N GLY A 108 -10.70 -2.23 17.64
CA GLY A 108 -9.36 -1.98 18.16
C GLY A 108 -8.22 -2.43 17.28
N TYR A 109 -8.49 -2.81 16.03
CA TYR A 109 -7.45 -3.06 15.03
C TYR A 109 -6.91 -1.73 14.51
N ASN A 110 -5.60 -1.69 14.20
CA ASN A 110 -4.96 -0.56 13.56
C ASN A 110 -4.15 -0.96 12.31
N ALA A 111 -4.16 -2.24 11.94
CA ALA A 111 -3.44 -2.74 10.78
C ALA A 111 -4.20 -3.85 10.06
N ILE A 112 -4.03 -3.88 8.74
CA ILE A 112 -4.53 -4.93 7.84
C ILE A 112 -3.34 -5.49 7.05
N ARG A 113 -3.32 -6.81 6.84
CA ARG A 113 -2.55 -7.44 5.78
C ARG A 113 -3.53 -7.86 4.70
N SER A 114 -3.34 -7.37 3.48
CA SER A 114 -4.11 -7.86 2.33
C SER A 114 -3.75 -9.32 2.05
N SER A 115 -4.71 -10.20 2.00
CA SER A 115 -4.47 -11.64 1.88
C SER A 115 -5.12 -12.17 0.61
N HIS A 116 -4.42 -12.75 -0.33
CA HIS A 116 -2.95 -12.82 -0.45
C HIS A 116 -2.55 -12.22 -1.79
N TYR A 117 -3.14 -11.08 -2.12
CA TYR A 117 -2.99 -10.32 -3.37
C TYR A 117 -3.11 -8.82 -3.09
N PRO A 118 -2.61 -7.96 -4.00
CA PRO A 118 -2.74 -6.51 -3.84
C PRO A 118 -4.19 -6.10 -3.60
N CYS A 119 -4.41 -5.27 -2.60
CA CYS A 119 -5.75 -4.78 -2.28
C CYS A 119 -6.23 -3.73 -3.30
N SER A 120 -7.53 -3.48 -3.30
CA SER A 120 -8.13 -2.46 -4.17
C SER A 120 -7.74 -1.05 -3.72
N LYS A 121 -7.81 -0.10 -4.66
CA LYS A 121 -7.66 1.33 -4.34
C LYS A 121 -8.73 1.77 -3.33
N ASP A 122 -9.96 1.29 -3.46
CA ASP A 122 -11.06 1.61 -2.53
C ASP A 122 -10.72 1.19 -1.08
N MET A 123 -10.06 0.03 -0.89
CA MET A 123 -9.58 -0.40 0.42
C MET A 123 -8.49 0.52 0.96
N LEU A 124 -7.53 0.93 0.11
CA LEU A 124 -6.47 1.86 0.51
C LEU A 124 -7.05 3.23 0.88
N ASP A 125 -7.96 3.75 0.07
CA ASP A 125 -8.66 5.01 0.34
C ASP A 125 -9.43 4.96 1.67
N ALA A 126 -10.07 3.84 1.98
CA ALA A 126 -10.76 3.64 3.26
C ALA A 126 -9.77 3.58 4.43
N CYS A 127 -8.63 2.91 4.25
CA CYS A 127 -7.55 2.85 5.25
C CYS A 127 -6.95 4.23 5.50
N ASP A 128 -6.70 5.01 4.46
CA ASP A 128 -6.19 6.37 4.57
C ASP A 128 -7.12 7.28 5.36
N ARG A 129 -8.42 7.24 5.06
CA ARG A 129 -9.43 8.07 5.75
C ARG A 129 -9.62 7.69 7.20
N GLN A 130 -9.46 6.42 7.54
CA GLN A 130 -9.74 5.91 8.88
C GLN A 130 -8.50 5.68 9.74
N GLY A 131 -7.29 5.93 9.22
CA GLY A 131 -6.04 5.71 9.95
C GLY A 131 -5.77 4.23 10.21
N MET A 132 -6.04 3.35 9.24
CA MET A 132 -5.73 1.94 9.30
C MET A 132 -4.45 1.67 8.52
N LEU A 133 -3.46 1.05 9.14
CA LEU A 133 -2.20 0.71 8.48
C LEU A 133 -2.37 -0.49 7.55
N MET A 134 -1.64 -0.50 6.44
CA MET A 134 -1.71 -1.56 5.44
C MET A 134 -0.33 -2.19 5.20
N MET A 135 -0.29 -3.53 5.27
CA MET A 135 0.72 -4.34 4.62
C MET A 135 0.10 -4.90 3.34
N ASP A 136 0.45 -4.32 2.20
CA ASP A 136 -0.04 -4.84 0.92
C ASP A 136 0.78 -6.03 0.46
N GLU A 137 0.11 -7.12 0.07
CA GLU A 137 0.76 -8.37 -0.27
C GLU A 137 0.66 -8.65 -1.75
N TYR A 138 1.80 -9.04 -2.35
CA TYR A 138 1.89 -9.21 -3.79
C TYR A 138 1.15 -10.46 -4.27
N VAL A 139 1.47 -11.64 -3.72
CA VAL A 139 0.99 -12.90 -4.29
C VAL A 139 0.95 -14.03 -3.26
N ASP A 140 0.03 -14.97 -3.43
CA ASP A 140 -0.09 -16.12 -2.53
C ASP A 140 0.99 -17.19 -2.76
N VAL A 141 1.51 -17.31 -3.97
CA VAL A 141 2.47 -18.37 -4.36
C VAL A 141 3.61 -17.79 -5.19
N TRP A 142 4.78 -18.47 -5.19
CA TRP A 142 5.82 -18.16 -6.17
C TRP A 142 5.79 -19.18 -7.31
N TYR A 143 6.78 -20.08 -7.42
CA TYR A 143 6.91 -21.01 -8.53
C TYR A 143 6.33 -22.40 -8.24
N ILE A 144 6.14 -22.73 -6.96
CA ILE A 144 5.56 -24.02 -6.53
C ILE A 144 4.07 -23.83 -6.35
N HIS A 145 3.31 -24.51 -7.18
CA HIS A 145 1.85 -24.48 -7.14
C HIS A 145 1.30 -24.99 -5.79
N LYS A 146 0.39 -24.25 -5.18
CA LYS A 146 -0.46 -24.71 -4.07
C LYS A 146 -1.72 -25.38 -4.58
N THR A 147 -2.22 -24.94 -5.74
CA THR A 147 -3.40 -25.49 -6.40
C THR A 147 -3.18 -25.63 -7.90
N LYS A 148 -4.03 -26.37 -8.58
CA LYS A 148 -3.90 -26.63 -10.02
C LYS A 148 -3.95 -25.37 -10.89
N TYR A 149 -4.64 -24.32 -10.44
CA TYR A 149 -4.95 -23.13 -11.25
C TYR A 149 -4.57 -21.82 -10.51
N ASP A 150 -3.52 -21.86 -9.69
CA ASP A 150 -3.01 -20.67 -9.04
C ASP A 150 -2.09 -19.84 -9.96
N TYR A 151 -1.57 -18.73 -9.43
CA TYR A 151 -0.79 -17.77 -10.19
C TYR A 151 0.65 -18.21 -10.48
N ALA A 152 1.15 -19.33 -9.92
CA ALA A 152 2.54 -19.76 -10.06
C ALA A 152 2.97 -19.92 -11.53
N GLY A 153 2.05 -20.34 -12.42
CA GLY A 153 2.31 -20.49 -13.84
C GLY A 153 2.60 -19.18 -14.60
N TYR A 154 2.20 -18.06 -14.04
CA TYR A 154 2.35 -16.73 -14.66
C TYR A 154 3.45 -15.91 -14.02
N LEU A 155 3.92 -16.26 -12.83
CA LEU A 155 4.84 -15.45 -12.04
C LEU A 155 6.12 -15.07 -12.79
N ASN A 156 6.75 -16.01 -13.49
CA ASN A 156 8.00 -15.76 -14.23
C ASN A 156 7.89 -14.63 -15.27
N GLU A 157 6.72 -14.49 -15.86
CA GLU A 157 6.46 -13.51 -16.92
C GLU A 157 6.08 -12.15 -16.35
N TRP A 158 5.30 -12.15 -15.25
CA TRP A 158 4.57 -10.95 -14.84
C TRP A 158 5.07 -10.30 -13.56
N TRP A 159 5.85 -10.97 -12.72
CA TRP A 159 6.19 -10.46 -11.38
C TRP A 159 6.79 -9.04 -11.35
N GLN A 160 7.60 -8.67 -12.34
CA GLN A 160 8.21 -7.34 -12.40
C GLN A 160 7.17 -6.26 -12.69
N GLN A 161 6.29 -6.53 -13.64
CA GLN A 161 5.22 -5.60 -13.99
C GLN A 161 4.20 -5.49 -12.86
N ASP A 162 3.77 -6.62 -12.31
CA ASP A 162 2.81 -6.65 -11.21
C ASP A 162 3.30 -5.89 -9.98
N LEU A 163 4.57 -6.11 -9.58
CA LEU A 163 5.16 -5.37 -8.45
C LEU A 163 5.26 -3.87 -8.73
N LYS A 164 5.60 -3.50 -9.96
CA LYS A 164 5.62 -2.11 -10.36
C LYS A 164 4.24 -1.49 -10.26
N ASP A 165 3.23 -2.13 -10.83
CA ASP A 165 1.86 -1.65 -10.83
C ASP A 165 1.29 -1.56 -9.41
N MET A 166 1.59 -2.53 -8.54
CA MET A 166 1.23 -2.49 -7.13
C MET A 166 1.84 -1.28 -6.42
N VAL A 167 3.15 -1.07 -6.56
CA VAL A 167 3.84 0.06 -5.92
C VAL A 167 3.37 1.39 -6.48
N GLU A 168 3.11 1.50 -7.78
CA GLU A 168 2.57 2.71 -8.41
C GLU A 168 1.16 3.02 -7.90
N LYS A 169 0.31 2.01 -7.77
CA LYS A 169 -1.03 2.14 -7.17
C LYS A 169 -0.97 2.67 -5.74
N ASP A 170 -0.02 2.15 -4.95
CA ASP A 170 0.07 2.40 -3.51
C ASP A 170 0.80 3.71 -3.15
N TYR A 171 1.51 4.30 -4.09
CA TYR A 171 2.54 5.31 -3.86
C TYR A 171 2.10 6.49 -3.00
N ASN A 172 0.88 6.99 -3.19
CA ASN A 172 0.35 8.15 -2.49
C ASN A 172 -0.46 7.81 -1.23
N HIS A 173 -0.64 6.51 -0.94
CA HIS A 173 -1.42 6.07 0.21
C HIS A 173 -0.59 6.05 1.50
N PRO A 174 -0.82 6.96 2.45
CA PRO A 174 -0.06 7.01 3.69
C PRO A 174 -0.28 5.78 4.59
N CYS A 175 -1.35 5.05 4.41
CA CYS A 175 -1.64 3.82 5.16
C CYS A 175 -0.66 2.69 4.84
N VAL A 176 -0.08 2.63 3.64
CA VAL A 176 0.83 1.54 3.24
C VAL A 176 2.16 1.70 3.94
N ILE A 177 2.49 0.75 4.81
CA ILE A 177 3.72 0.78 5.64
C ILE A 177 4.69 -0.35 5.33
N MET A 178 4.23 -1.40 4.67
CA MET A 178 5.02 -2.58 4.32
C MET A 178 4.47 -3.24 3.06
N TYR A 179 5.37 -3.94 2.36
CA TYR A 179 5.01 -4.87 1.30
C TYR A 179 5.40 -6.29 1.70
N SER A 180 4.49 -7.24 1.46
CA SER A 180 4.76 -8.66 1.58
C SER A 180 4.96 -9.25 0.20
N THR A 181 6.04 -9.99 -0.01
CA THR A 181 6.40 -10.54 -1.32
C THR A 181 5.76 -11.89 -1.61
N GLY A 182 5.06 -12.47 -0.65
CA GLY A 182 4.36 -13.75 -0.84
C GLY A 182 3.85 -14.36 0.45
N ASN A 183 2.92 -15.30 0.33
CA ASN A 183 2.31 -16.02 1.43
C ASN A 183 2.74 -17.50 1.41
N GLU A 184 3.18 -18.02 2.56
CA GLU A 184 3.51 -19.44 2.74
C GLU A 184 4.36 -20.02 1.59
N VAL A 185 5.36 -19.26 1.15
CA VAL A 185 6.17 -19.59 -0.02
C VAL A 185 6.97 -20.85 0.24
N ALA A 186 6.64 -21.93 -0.46
CA ALA A 186 7.19 -23.26 -0.25
C ALA A 186 8.70 -23.33 -0.55
N GLU A 187 9.21 -22.51 -1.45
CA GLU A 187 10.63 -22.40 -1.82
C GLU A 187 11.51 -22.04 -0.62
N THR A 188 11.01 -21.23 0.30
CA THR A 188 11.75 -20.83 1.51
C THR A 188 11.99 -21.99 2.47
N ALA A 189 11.10 -22.99 2.49
CA ALA A 189 11.24 -24.20 3.28
C ALA A 189 12.22 -25.19 2.65
N GLN A 190 12.29 -25.25 1.32
CA GLN A 190 13.20 -26.15 0.59
C GLN A 190 14.67 -25.69 0.68
N GLN A 191 14.94 -24.41 0.73
CA GLN A 191 16.31 -23.88 0.90
C GLN A 191 16.98 -24.38 2.18
N LYS A 192 16.22 -24.71 3.23
CA LYS A 192 16.77 -25.30 4.46
C LYS A 192 17.24 -26.75 4.26
N ARG A 193 16.68 -27.48 3.28
CA ARG A 193 17.07 -28.87 2.97
C ARG A 193 18.24 -28.97 1.99
N ASN A 194 18.45 -27.99 1.11
CA ASN A 194 19.44 -28.03 0.02
C ASN A 194 20.54 -26.99 0.18
N ARG A 195 20.91 -26.60 1.39
CA ARG A 195 21.99 -25.61 1.63
C ARG A 195 23.37 -26.05 1.13
N THR A 196 23.53 -27.30 0.70
CA THR A 196 24.78 -27.83 0.14
C THR A 196 24.87 -27.75 -1.39
N ASP A 197 23.76 -27.64 -2.15
CA ASP A 197 23.82 -27.85 -3.60
C ASP A 197 23.48 -26.64 -4.46
N ARG A 198 23.01 -25.51 -3.92
CA ARG A 198 22.55 -24.36 -4.75
C ARG A 198 23.13 -22.99 -4.39
N GLN A 199 24.27 -22.94 -3.71
CA GLN A 199 24.94 -21.65 -3.49
C GLN A 199 25.59 -21.06 -4.76
N ASN A 200 25.65 -21.80 -5.86
CA ASN A 200 26.36 -21.37 -7.07
C ASN A 200 25.49 -20.83 -8.20
N ASP A 201 24.17 -21.02 -8.17
CA ASP A 201 23.33 -20.63 -9.35
C ASP A 201 22.65 -19.27 -9.21
N PHE A 202 22.60 -18.69 -8.02
CA PHE A 202 21.94 -17.38 -7.79
C PHE A 202 22.90 -16.18 -7.79
N LEU A 203 24.21 -16.41 -7.89
CA LEU A 203 25.22 -15.35 -7.94
C LEU A 203 25.88 -15.21 -9.33
N SER A 204 25.39 -15.91 -10.34
CA SER A 204 25.94 -15.91 -11.70
C SER A 204 24.96 -15.48 -12.80
N SER A 205 23.89 -14.77 -12.45
CA SER A 205 23.01 -14.15 -13.47
C SER A 205 22.79 -12.67 -13.20
#